data_487f7a168f0d83fd8e3a23454f8969e5
#
_entry.id   487f7a168f0d83fd8e3a23454f8969e5
#
_cell.length_a   1.000
_cell.length_b   1.000
_cell.length_c   1.000
_cell.angle_alpha   90.00
_cell.angle_beta   90.00
_cell.angle_gamma   90.00
#
_symmetry.space_group_name_H-M   'P 1'
#
loop_
_entity.id
_entity.type
_entity.pdbx_description
1 polymer ?
#
loop_
_entity_poly.entity_id
_entity_poly.type
_entity_poly.pdbx_seq_one_letter_code
_entity_poly.pdbx_strand_id
1 'polypeptide(L)'
;MDSKKKNLTVCILFGLLLAVAFLACLFLPKEATSDSERRKLAAMPAFTLDNVLSGRFMSGFETYTQDHFPFRDQFRTLKALSATGLFHRQDNNGIYVSDGFAAAVEYPLNESSLDRAAGRFQYLYDKY
;
A
#
# COMPACT_ATOMS: atom_id res chain seq x y z
N MET A 1 27.16 -31.88 2.21
CA MET A 1 26.98 -30.91 3.33
C MET A 1 25.94 -31.46 4.27
N ASP A 2 26.25 -31.60 5.52
CA ASP A 2 25.40 -32.23 6.54
C ASP A 2 24.06 -31.50 6.66
N SER A 3 22.94 -32.20 6.72
CA SER A 3 21.60 -31.62 6.77
C SER A 3 21.44 -30.61 7.91
N LYS A 4 22.04 -30.93 9.07
CA LYS A 4 22.07 -30.03 10.24
C LYS A 4 22.80 -28.71 9.95
N LYS A 5 23.92 -28.74 9.24
CA LYS A 5 24.67 -27.52 8.87
C LYS A 5 23.88 -26.66 7.88
N LYS A 6 23.19 -27.28 6.91
CA LYS A 6 22.30 -26.53 5.99
C LYS A 6 21.18 -25.83 6.73
N ASN A 7 20.49 -26.54 7.61
CA ASN A 7 19.38 -25.98 8.38
C ASN A 7 19.86 -24.83 9.28
N LEU A 8 21.00 -25.01 9.96
CA LEU A 8 21.60 -23.95 10.78
C LEU A 8 21.96 -22.72 9.96
N THR A 9 22.58 -22.91 8.80
CA THR A 9 22.92 -21.80 7.88
C THR A 9 21.67 -21.04 7.44
N VAL A 10 20.60 -21.74 7.07
CA VAL A 10 19.32 -21.10 6.67
C VAL A 10 18.72 -20.31 7.84
N CYS A 11 18.70 -20.87 9.05
CA CYS A 11 18.21 -20.17 10.24
C CYS A 11 19.01 -18.91 10.55
N ILE A 12 20.35 -18.97 10.43
CA ILE A 12 21.22 -17.82 10.67
C ILE A 12 20.99 -16.74 9.62
N LEU A 13 20.93 -17.11 8.34
CA LEU A 13 20.67 -16.16 7.25
C LEU A 13 19.30 -15.50 7.40
N PHE A 14 18.27 -16.27 7.75
CA PHE A 14 16.92 -15.75 7.97
C PHE A 14 16.88 -14.82 9.20
N GLY A 15 17.51 -15.22 10.31
CA GLY A 15 17.64 -14.37 11.49
C GLY A 15 18.38 -13.08 11.22
N LEU A 16 19.46 -13.13 10.42
CA LEU A 16 20.19 -11.93 9.99
C LEU A 16 19.31 -11.02 9.13
N LEU A 17 18.56 -11.59 8.17
CA LEU A 17 17.63 -10.82 7.34
C LEU A 17 16.59 -10.07 8.20
N LEU A 18 16.01 -10.77 9.18
CA LEU A 18 15.03 -10.15 10.09
C LEU A 18 15.68 -9.06 10.95
N ALA A 19 16.89 -9.28 11.44
CA ALA A 19 17.62 -8.29 12.22
C ALA A 19 17.92 -7.03 11.40
N VAL A 20 18.38 -7.19 10.16
CA VAL A 20 18.63 -6.06 9.24
C VAL A 20 17.35 -5.31 8.93
N ALA A 21 16.24 -6.00 8.65
CA ALA A 21 14.94 -5.38 8.42
C ALA A 21 14.46 -4.60 9.65
N PHE A 22 14.62 -5.17 10.84
CA PHE A 22 14.27 -4.51 12.10
C PHE A 22 15.10 -3.24 12.34
N LEU A 23 16.42 -3.33 12.14
CA LEU A 23 17.31 -2.16 12.26
C LEU A 23 16.95 -1.08 11.22
N ALA A 24 16.61 -1.47 10.01
CA ALA A 24 16.11 -0.55 9.00
C ALA A 24 14.83 0.17 9.47
N CYS A 25 13.87 -0.55 10.08
CA CYS A 25 12.67 0.06 10.66
C CYS A 25 12.99 1.09 11.75
N LEU A 26 14.07 0.90 12.52
CA LEU A 26 14.44 1.79 13.62
C LEU A 26 15.21 3.02 13.15
N PHE A 27 16.16 2.84 12.23
CA PHE A 27 17.17 3.84 11.92
C PHE A 27 16.94 4.57 10.60
N LEU A 28 16.13 4.05 9.66
CA LEU A 28 15.85 4.82 8.45
C LEU A 28 15.03 6.08 8.78
N PRO A 29 15.33 7.20 8.11
CA PRO A 29 14.56 8.42 8.26
C PRO A 29 13.09 8.17 7.89
N LYS A 30 12.18 8.79 8.66
CA LYS A 30 10.75 8.66 8.48
C LYS A 30 10.20 9.93 7.85
N GLU A 31 9.60 9.79 6.69
CA GLU A 31 9.01 10.90 5.98
C GLU A 31 7.61 11.19 6.54
N ALA A 32 7.21 12.47 6.52
CA ALA A 32 5.88 12.88 6.97
C ALA A 32 4.81 12.76 5.86
N THR A 33 5.27 12.70 4.61
CA THR A 33 4.41 12.65 3.42
C THR A 33 4.91 11.59 2.45
N SER A 34 4.01 10.97 1.73
CA SER A 34 4.33 10.10 0.60
C SER A 34 4.10 10.85 -0.70
N ASP A 35 5.15 11.03 -1.48
CA ASP A 35 5.06 11.68 -2.80
C ASP A 35 4.34 10.76 -3.81
N SER A 36 4.55 9.44 -3.71
CA SER A 36 3.92 8.46 -4.57
C SER A 36 2.39 8.38 -4.38
N GLU A 37 1.91 8.56 -3.15
CA GLU A 37 0.49 8.54 -2.82
C GLU A 37 -0.14 9.94 -2.67
N ARG A 38 0.68 10.98 -2.66
CA ARG A 38 0.25 12.38 -2.47
C ARG A 38 -0.59 12.56 -1.20
N ARG A 39 -0.19 11.88 -0.11
CA ARG A 39 -0.88 11.96 1.18
C ARG A 39 0.11 12.10 2.34
N LYS A 40 -0.40 12.57 3.47
CA LYS A 40 0.33 12.53 4.73
C LYS A 40 0.39 11.10 5.25
N LEU A 41 1.56 10.71 5.75
CA LEU A 41 1.77 9.44 6.43
C LEU A 41 1.31 9.54 7.88
N ALA A 42 0.92 8.39 8.46
CA ALA A 42 0.44 8.34 9.83
C ALA A 42 1.53 8.75 10.83
N ALA A 43 1.20 9.64 11.75
CA ALA A 43 2.09 9.98 12.85
C ALA A 43 2.07 8.88 13.92
N MET A 44 3.16 8.77 14.69
CA MET A 44 3.21 7.87 15.85
C MET A 44 2.10 8.22 16.84
N PRO A 45 1.21 7.28 17.20
CA PRO A 45 0.13 7.57 18.14
C PRO A 45 0.66 7.86 19.54
N ALA A 46 -0.01 8.77 20.25
CA ALA A 46 0.35 9.07 21.62
C ALA A 46 0.12 7.85 22.54
N PHE A 47 1.15 7.47 23.28
CA PHE A 47 1.06 6.40 24.27
C PHE A 47 0.42 6.92 25.55
N THR A 48 -0.90 6.80 25.65
CA THR A 48 -1.70 7.13 26.83
C THR A 48 -2.50 5.94 27.28
N LEU A 49 -2.81 5.87 28.58
CA LEU A 49 -3.57 4.75 29.13
C LEU A 49 -4.95 4.60 28.43
N ASP A 50 -5.62 5.71 28.16
CA ASP A 50 -6.89 5.73 27.46
C ASP A 50 -6.78 5.20 26.01
N ASN A 51 -5.75 5.58 25.27
CA ASN A 51 -5.51 5.08 23.92
C ASN A 51 -5.18 3.58 23.90
N VAL A 52 -4.46 3.09 24.92
CA VAL A 52 -4.16 1.66 25.04
C VAL A 52 -5.41 0.86 25.38
N LEU A 53 -6.15 1.27 26.39
CA LEU A 53 -7.36 0.56 26.84
C LEU A 53 -8.47 0.59 25.79
N SER A 54 -8.61 1.69 25.03
CA SER A 54 -9.57 1.81 23.93
C SER A 54 -9.15 1.12 22.63
N GLY A 55 -7.93 0.58 22.55
CA GLY A 55 -7.38 -0.03 21.32
C GLY A 55 -6.89 0.97 20.26
N ARG A 56 -7.12 2.27 20.46
CA ARG A 56 -6.72 3.33 19.51
C ARG A 56 -5.21 3.38 19.30
N PHE A 57 -4.44 3.10 20.36
CA PHE A 57 -2.98 3.04 20.23
C PHE A 57 -2.55 1.93 19.28
N MET A 58 -3.09 0.72 19.42
CA MET A 58 -2.73 -0.42 18.57
C MET A 58 -3.09 -0.19 17.12
N SER A 59 -4.30 0.30 16.84
CA SER A 59 -4.74 0.63 15.48
C SER A 59 -3.88 1.76 14.85
N GLY A 60 -3.59 2.81 15.61
CA GLY A 60 -2.72 3.90 15.16
C GLY A 60 -1.29 3.44 14.92
N PHE A 61 -0.77 2.58 15.79
CA PHE A 61 0.58 2.01 15.67
C PHE A 61 0.70 1.07 14.46
N GLU A 62 -0.32 0.27 14.19
CA GLU A 62 -0.38 -0.56 12.99
C GLU A 62 -0.32 0.29 11.73
N THR A 63 -1.15 1.33 11.63
CA THR A 63 -1.14 2.25 10.50
C THR A 63 0.21 2.96 10.36
N TYR A 64 0.78 3.41 11.48
CA TYR A 64 2.12 4.02 11.50
C TYR A 64 3.20 3.08 10.98
N THR A 65 3.22 1.83 11.42
CA THR A 65 4.24 0.85 10.99
C THR A 65 4.08 0.47 9.52
N GLN A 66 2.85 0.38 9.01
CA GLN A 66 2.57 0.15 7.60
C GLN A 66 3.05 1.32 6.73
N ASP A 67 2.82 2.55 7.17
CA ASP A 67 3.21 3.74 6.43
C ASP A 67 4.72 3.98 6.43
N HIS A 68 5.41 3.59 7.50
CA HIS A 68 6.85 3.79 7.66
C HIS A 68 7.66 2.49 7.47
N PHE A 69 7.06 1.49 6.82
CA PHE A 69 7.79 0.27 6.50
C PHE A 69 8.94 0.57 5.52
N PRO A 70 10.18 0.11 5.82
CA PRO A 70 11.32 0.34 4.95
C PRO A 70 11.07 -0.13 3.52
N PHE A 71 11.45 0.67 2.54
CA PHE A 71 11.28 0.34 1.12
C PHE A 71 9.82 0.09 0.69
N ARG A 72 8.85 0.66 1.42
CA ARG A 72 7.42 0.49 1.13
C ARG A 72 7.06 0.77 -0.33
N ASP A 73 7.53 1.88 -0.89
CA ASP A 73 7.22 2.27 -2.27
C ASP A 73 7.88 1.34 -3.29
N GLN A 74 9.09 0.85 -3.00
CA GLN A 74 9.75 -0.15 -3.83
C GLN A 74 8.99 -1.49 -3.83
N PHE A 75 8.53 -1.95 -2.67
CA PHE A 75 7.70 -3.17 -2.59
C PHE A 75 6.34 -3.00 -3.29
N ARG A 76 5.73 -1.84 -3.24
CA ARG A 76 4.49 -1.54 -3.98
C ARG A 76 4.75 -1.55 -5.49
N THR A 77 5.85 -0.94 -5.94
CA THR A 77 6.27 -0.98 -7.34
C THR A 77 6.55 -2.41 -7.80
N LEU A 78 7.27 -3.19 -6.98
CA LEU A 78 7.54 -4.59 -7.27
C LEU A 78 6.24 -5.41 -7.36
N LYS A 79 5.28 -5.19 -6.45
CA LYS A 79 3.96 -5.81 -6.51
C LYS A 79 3.22 -5.45 -7.80
N ALA A 80 3.23 -4.17 -8.19
CA ALA A 80 2.57 -3.72 -9.41
C ALA A 80 3.21 -4.35 -10.66
N LEU A 81 4.55 -4.33 -10.76
CA LEU A 81 5.28 -4.97 -11.85
C LEU A 81 5.04 -6.49 -11.91
N SER A 82 4.98 -7.16 -10.76
CA SER A 82 4.67 -8.59 -10.71
C SER A 82 3.24 -8.86 -11.17
N ALA A 83 2.27 -8.07 -10.70
CA ALA A 83 0.87 -8.24 -11.06
C ALA A 83 0.64 -8.03 -12.57
N THR A 84 1.16 -6.95 -13.12
CA THR A 84 0.94 -6.59 -14.53
C THR A 84 1.88 -7.33 -15.47
N GLY A 85 3.18 -7.42 -15.15
CA GLY A 85 4.20 -8.00 -16.03
C GLY A 85 4.27 -9.52 -15.96
N LEU A 86 4.23 -10.13 -14.76
CA LEU A 86 4.36 -11.59 -14.61
C LEU A 86 3.00 -12.30 -14.67
N PHE A 87 1.99 -11.76 -13.97
CA PHE A 87 0.67 -12.37 -13.89
C PHE A 87 -0.32 -11.82 -14.91
N HIS A 88 0.08 -10.85 -15.74
CA HIS A 88 -0.74 -10.23 -16.80
C HIS A 88 -2.10 -9.73 -16.28
N ARG A 89 -2.15 -9.29 -15.02
CA ARG A 89 -3.36 -8.71 -14.45
C ARG A 89 -3.58 -7.31 -14.98
N GLN A 90 -4.79 -7.04 -15.41
CA GLN A 90 -5.20 -5.70 -15.88
C GLN A 90 -5.60 -4.78 -14.72
N ASP A 91 -5.77 -5.31 -13.52
CA ASP A 91 -6.12 -4.55 -12.33
C ASP A 91 -5.02 -4.63 -11.25
N ASN A 92 -4.74 -3.50 -10.62
CA ASN A 92 -3.85 -3.41 -9.46
C ASN A 92 -4.32 -2.30 -8.53
N ASN A 93 -4.62 -2.65 -7.26
CA ASN A 93 -5.06 -1.71 -6.22
C ASN A 93 -6.26 -0.82 -6.65
N GLY A 94 -7.26 -1.39 -7.34
CA GLY A 94 -8.43 -0.66 -7.82
C GLY A 94 -8.18 0.22 -9.03
N ILE A 95 -7.03 0.09 -9.68
CA ILE A 95 -6.74 0.75 -10.95
C ILE A 95 -6.71 -0.32 -12.04
N TYR A 96 -7.53 -0.14 -13.04
CA TYR A 96 -7.57 -0.95 -14.25
C TYR A 96 -6.76 -0.27 -15.35
N VAL A 97 -5.90 -1.04 -16.02
CA VAL A 97 -5.07 -0.55 -17.12
C VAL A 97 -5.36 -1.38 -18.37
N SER A 98 -5.76 -0.73 -19.44
CA SER A 98 -5.97 -1.35 -20.76
C SER A 98 -5.62 -0.36 -21.87
N ASP A 99 -4.92 -0.82 -22.91
CA ASP A 99 -4.58 -0.07 -24.11
C ASP A 99 -3.98 1.33 -23.86
N GLY A 100 -3.16 1.43 -22.80
CA GLY A 100 -2.51 2.69 -22.42
C GLY A 100 -3.38 3.64 -21.61
N PHE A 101 -4.61 3.27 -21.28
CA PHE A 101 -5.50 4.02 -20.39
C PHE A 101 -5.51 3.41 -18.99
N ALA A 102 -5.56 4.28 -17.98
CA ALA A 102 -5.71 3.88 -16.59
C ALA A 102 -6.99 4.48 -16.01
N ALA A 103 -7.83 3.66 -15.40
CA ALA A 103 -9.07 4.08 -14.77
C ALA A 103 -9.18 3.52 -13.36
N ALA A 104 -9.71 4.31 -12.43
CA ALA A 104 -10.07 3.81 -11.11
C ALA A 104 -11.32 2.93 -11.21
N VAL A 105 -11.27 1.76 -10.56
CA VAL A 105 -12.42 0.86 -10.46
C VAL A 105 -13.10 1.09 -9.11
N GLU A 106 -14.29 1.69 -9.14
CA GLU A 106 -15.11 1.91 -7.95
C GLU A 106 -16.17 0.83 -7.84
N TYR A 107 -16.18 0.12 -6.70
CA TYR A 107 -17.21 -0.84 -6.36
C TYR A 107 -17.75 -0.56 -4.96
N PRO A 108 -19.08 -0.62 -4.79
CA PRO A 108 -20.13 -0.83 -5.80
C PRO A 108 -20.27 0.36 -6.76
N LEU A 109 -20.69 0.06 -7.97
CA LEU A 109 -20.91 1.07 -9.03
C LEU A 109 -21.96 2.09 -8.56
N ASN A 110 -21.61 3.37 -8.61
CA ASN A 110 -22.53 4.45 -8.26
C ASN A 110 -23.41 4.83 -9.47
N GLU A 111 -24.52 4.09 -9.63
CA GLU A 111 -25.46 4.29 -10.76
C GLU A 111 -25.97 5.74 -10.84
N SER A 112 -26.28 6.36 -9.70
CA SER A 112 -26.75 7.75 -9.69
C SER A 112 -25.70 8.77 -10.15
N SER A 113 -24.43 8.43 -10.05
CA SER A 113 -23.32 9.23 -10.55
C SER A 113 -23.19 9.09 -12.08
N LEU A 114 -23.39 7.87 -12.59
CA LEU A 114 -23.41 7.60 -14.04
C LEU A 114 -24.57 8.30 -14.72
N ASP A 115 -25.77 8.21 -14.17
CA ASP A 115 -26.96 8.88 -14.72
C ASP A 115 -26.79 10.40 -14.78
N ARG A 116 -26.21 10.98 -13.71
CA ARG A 116 -25.89 12.42 -13.70
C ARG A 116 -24.83 12.79 -14.73
N ALA A 117 -23.81 11.95 -14.91
CA ALA A 117 -22.79 12.18 -15.94
C ALA A 117 -23.40 12.08 -17.34
N ALA A 118 -24.17 11.04 -17.62
CA ALA A 118 -24.87 10.85 -18.89
C ALA A 118 -25.80 12.02 -19.21
N GLY A 119 -26.61 12.48 -18.24
CA GLY A 119 -27.48 13.63 -18.39
C GLY A 119 -26.72 14.94 -18.68
N ARG A 120 -25.54 15.14 -18.08
CA ARG A 120 -24.69 16.29 -18.39
C ARG A 120 -24.11 16.25 -19.81
N PHE A 121 -23.68 15.07 -20.26
CA PHE A 121 -23.19 14.88 -21.62
C PHE A 121 -24.33 15.10 -22.65
N GLN A 122 -25.52 14.56 -22.38
CA GLN A 122 -26.68 14.78 -23.24
C GLN A 122 -27.04 16.27 -23.32
N TYR A 123 -27.08 16.97 -22.19
CA TYR A 123 -27.31 18.41 -22.15
C TYR A 123 -26.28 19.19 -22.97
N LEU A 124 -25.02 18.83 -22.92
CA LEU A 124 -23.99 19.48 -23.72
C LEU A 124 -24.17 19.20 -25.20
N TYR A 125 -24.48 17.96 -25.57
CA TYR A 125 -24.73 17.55 -26.94
C TYR A 125 -25.92 18.28 -27.55
N ASP A 126 -27.00 18.44 -26.78
CA ASP A 126 -28.23 19.14 -27.27
C ASP A 126 -28.02 20.65 -27.35
N LYS A 127 -27.05 21.22 -26.65
CA LYS A 127 -26.81 22.66 -26.59
C LYS A 127 -25.84 23.16 -27.66
N TYR A 128 -24.90 22.32 -28.10
CA TYR A 128 -23.82 22.65 -29.04
C TYR A 128 -23.83 21.75 -30.27
#